data_866c2b2c89781153b4b6253049061516
#
_entry.id   866c2b2c89781153b4b6253049061516
#
_cell.length_a   1.000
_cell.length_b   1.000
_cell.length_c   1.000
_cell.angle_alpha   90.00
_cell.angle_beta   90.00
_cell.angle_gamma   90.00
#
_symmetry.space_group_name_H-M   'P 1'
#
loop_
_entity.id
_entity.type
_entity.pdbx_description
1 polymer ?
#
loop_
_entity_poly.entity_id
_entity_poly.type
_entity_poly.pdbx_seq_one_letter_code
_entity_poly.pdbx_strand_id
1 'polypeptide(L)' 'MSKTPERKFNVGDKVRVNLHHGKIEDAVVRAVIHDNDGIKLQVDVVGLDLTALIDTRQVVE' A
#
# COMPACT_ATOMS: atom_id res chain seq x y z
N MET A 1 7.21 26.93 -2.27
CA MET A 1 6.47 26.09 -2.79
C MET A 1 6.36 24.82 -2.15
N SER A 2 5.34 24.48 -1.75
CA SER A 2 5.26 23.27 -1.12
C SER A 2 4.64 22.35 -1.98
N LYS A 3 5.07 21.18 -2.01
CA LYS A 3 4.44 20.22 -2.68
C LYS A 3 4.31 19.07 -1.84
N THR A 4 3.27 18.39 -1.99
CA THR A 4 3.05 17.17 -1.28
C THR A 4 4.08 16.19 -1.73
N PRO A 5 4.85 15.65 -0.83
CA PRO A 5 5.86 14.69 -1.23
C PRO A 5 5.18 13.47 -1.77
N GLU A 6 5.68 13.02 -2.88
CA GLU A 6 5.19 11.78 -3.42
C GLU A 6 5.77 10.66 -2.64
N ARG A 7 4.94 9.80 -2.14
CA ARG A 7 5.42 8.64 -1.41
C ARG A 7 5.85 7.60 -2.41
N LYS A 8 7.06 7.15 -2.26
CA LYS A 8 7.58 6.10 -3.12
C LYS A 8 7.62 4.82 -2.35
N PHE A 9 7.10 3.78 -2.97
CA PHE A 9 7.05 2.48 -2.35
C PHE A 9 7.93 1.54 -3.14
N ASN A 10 8.66 0.70 -2.45
CA ASN A 10 9.52 -0.28 -3.08
C ASN A 10 9.11 -1.67 -2.64
N VAL A 11 9.37 -2.62 -3.50
CA VAL A 11 9.10 -4.01 -3.17
C VAL A 11 9.89 -4.37 -1.92
N GLY A 12 9.22 -5.00 -0.97
CA GLY A 12 9.84 -5.35 0.29
C GLY A 12 9.60 -4.39 1.42
N ASP A 13 9.02 -3.22 1.12
CA ASP A 13 8.74 -2.25 2.15
C ASP A 13 7.64 -2.75 3.06
N LYS A 14 7.78 -2.47 4.35
CA LYS A 14 6.73 -2.77 5.29
C LYS A 14 5.85 -1.55 5.45
N VAL A 15 4.56 -1.74 5.31
CA VAL A 15 3.61 -0.65 5.41
C VAL A 15 2.44 -1.09 6.24
N ARG A 16 1.66 -0.13 6.69
CA ARG A 16 0.39 -0.40 7.35
C ARG A 16 -0.70 0.05 6.41
N VAL A 17 -1.67 -0.81 6.23
CA VAL A 17 -2.73 -0.52 5.28
C VAL A 17 -4.06 -0.54 5.99
N ASN A 18 -4.94 0.35 5.55
CA ASN A 18 -6.29 0.40 6.08
C ASN A 18 -7.17 -0.37 5.12
N LEU A 19 -7.68 -1.48 5.57
CA LEU A 19 -8.55 -2.30 4.77
C LEU A 19 -9.98 -1.80 4.85
N HIS A 20 -10.85 -2.47 4.12
CA HIS A 20 -12.22 -2.00 3.98
C HIS A 20 -12.97 -1.87 5.29
N HIS A 21 -12.57 -2.58 6.28
CA HIS A 21 -13.29 -2.56 7.53
C HIS A 21 -12.74 -1.58 8.54
N GLY A 22 -11.88 -0.72 8.08
CA GLY A 22 -11.26 0.21 9.00
C GLY A 22 -10.21 -0.40 9.88
N LYS A 23 -9.83 -1.61 9.59
CA LYS A 23 -8.77 -2.26 10.34
C LYS A 23 -7.45 -1.99 9.68
N ILE A 24 -6.46 -1.70 10.47
CA ILE A 24 -5.13 -1.43 9.97
C ILE A 24 -4.29 -2.67 10.18
N GLU A 25 -3.71 -3.16 9.10
CA GLU A 25 -2.92 -4.38 9.14
C GLU A 25 -1.54 -4.11 8.61
N ASP A 26 -0.58 -4.87 9.10
CA ASP A 26 0.78 -4.80 8.58
C ASP A 26 0.83 -5.56 7.26
N ALA A 27 1.57 -5.01 6.33
CA ALA A 27 1.68 -5.63 5.02
C ALA A 27 3.07 -5.35 4.45
N VAL A 28 3.43 -6.16 3.46
CA VAL A 28 4.71 -6.01 2.77
C VAL A 28 4.40 -5.79 1.30
N VAL A 29 5.01 -4.79 0.71
CA VAL A 29 4.80 -4.47 -0.69
C VAL A 29 5.46 -5.54 -1.55
N ARG A 30 4.69 -6.13 -2.45
CA ARG A 30 5.19 -7.15 -3.36
C ARG A 30 5.39 -6.62 -4.76
N ALA A 31 4.57 -5.67 -5.15
CA ALA A 31 4.71 -5.08 -6.48
C ALA A 31 4.11 -3.69 -6.47
N VAL A 32 4.66 -2.84 -7.29
CA VAL A 32 4.14 -1.49 -7.46
C VAL A 32 3.63 -1.40 -8.89
N ILE A 33 2.35 -1.10 -9.04
CA ILE A 33 1.71 -1.11 -10.34
C ILE A 33 1.34 0.31 -10.70
N HIS A 34 1.83 0.78 -11.83
CA HIS A 34 1.49 2.10 -12.33
C HIS A 34 0.34 1.96 -13.32
N ASP A 35 -0.73 2.64 -13.04
CA ASP A 35 -1.92 2.53 -13.83
C ASP A 35 -2.37 3.91 -14.24
N ASN A 36 -3.32 3.98 -15.15
CA ASN A 36 -3.85 5.26 -15.58
C ASN A 36 -4.52 6.00 -14.44
N ASP A 37 -5.08 5.28 -13.51
CA ASP A 37 -5.76 5.88 -12.38
C ASP A 37 -4.83 6.19 -11.23
N GLY A 38 -3.57 5.89 -11.35
CA GLY A 38 -2.62 6.15 -10.28
C GLY A 38 -1.78 4.94 -10.00
N ILE A 39 -1.27 4.89 -8.79
CA ILE A 39 -0.37 3.84 -8.38
C ILE A 39 -1.09 2.90 -7.44
N LYS A 40 -1.01 1.61 -7.71
CA LYS A 40 -1.57 0.60 -6.84
C LYS A 40 -0.48 -0.30 -6.35
N LEU A 41 -0.69 -0.86 -5.19
CA LEU A 41 0.30 -1.71 -4.57
C LEU A 41 -0.28 -3.09 -4.36
N GLN A 42 0.50 -4.08 -4.73
CA GLN A 42 0.16 -5.45 -4.40
C GLN A 42 0.92 -5.78 -3.13
N VAL A 43 0.22 -6.10 -2.09
CA VAL A 43 0.84 -6.31 -0.78
C VAL A 43 0.43 -7.64 -0.21
N ASP A 44 1.33 -8.20 0.60
CA ASP A 44 1.01 -9.38 1.40
C ASP A 44 0.59 -8.89 2.75
N VAL A 45 -0.61 -9.22 3.17
CA VAL A 45 -1.09 -8.83 4.48
C VAL A 45 -0.60 -9.87 5.48
N VAL A 46 0.28 -9.44 6.36
CA VAL A 46 0.99 -10.36 7.22
C VAL A 46 0.05 -11.12 8.13
N GLY A 47 -0.89 -10.43 8.71
CA GLY A 47 -1.76 -11.06 9.67
C GLY A 47 -2.76 -12.02 9.07
N LEU A 48 -3.09 -11.85 7.79
CA LEU A 48 -4.13 -12.64 7.15
C LEU A 48 -3.59 -13.62 6.14
N ASP A 49 -2.28 -13.58 5.91
CA ASP A 49 -1.64 -14.51 5.00
C ASP A 49 -2.32 -14.48 3.62
N LEU A 50 -2.59 -13.29 3.13
CA LEU A 50 -3.20 -13.13 1.82
C LEU A 50 -2.59 -11.94 1.12
N THR A 51 -2.77 -11.90 -0.18
CA THR A 51 -2.28 -10.83 -1.02
C THR A 51 -3.45 -9.94 -1.40
N ALA A 52 -3.26 -8.66 -1.34
CA ALA A 52 -4.30 -7.70 -1.69
C ALA A 52 -3.75 -6.63 -2.61
N LEU A 53 -4.63 -6.10 -3.43
CA LEU A 53 -4.28 -4.98 -4.28
C LEU A 53 -4.93 -3.74 -3.68
N ILE A 54 -4.13 -2.77 -3.33
CA ILE A 54 -4.63 -1.58 -2.65
C ILE A 54 -4.16 -0.34 -3.36
N ASP A 55 -4.83 0.75 -3.04
CA ASP A 55 -4.45 2.06 -3.50
C ASP A 55 -3.45 2.65 -2.52
N THR A 56 -2.60 3.53 -3.01
CA THR A 56 -1.64 4.19 -2.11
C THR A 56 -2.33 4.97 -1.02
N ARG A 57 -3.57 5.40 -1.25
CA ARG A 57 -4.31 6.13 -0.23
C ARG A 57 -4.64 5.25 0.97
N GLN A 58 -4.65 3.96 0.78
CA GLN A 58 -4.96 3.06 1.88
C GLN A 58 -3.76 2.79 2.78
N VAL A 59 -2.61 3.27 2.39
CA VAL A 59 -1.42 3.13 3.21
C VAL A 59 -1.46 4.20 4.30
N VAL A 60 -1.43 3.75 5.55
CA VAL A 60 -1.53 4.65 6.67
C VAL A 60 -0.17 5.16 7.07
N GLU A 61 0.85 4.32 6.90
CA GLU A 61 2.13 4.76 7.38
C GLU A 61 3.24 4.28 6.50
#